data_99255e10d6adfc833c52b5b606e07a6b
#
_entry.id   99255e10d6adfc833c52b5b606e07a6b
#
_cell.length_a   1.000
_cell.length_b   1.000
_cell.length_c   1.000
_cell.angle_alpha   90.00
_cell.angle_beta   90.00
_cell.angle_gamma   90.00
#
_symmetry.space_group_name_H-M   'P 1'
#
loop_
_entity.id
_entity.type
_entity.pdbx_description
1 polymer ?
#
loop_
_entity_poly.entity_id
_entity_poly.type
_entity_poly.pdbx_seq_one_letter_code
_entity_poly.pdbx_strand_id
1 'polypeptide(L)'
;MEAKVRPGTARLKAELLAGGHVRLPEGFRLPFPASRSTAGPGAGLTSVVFSFGGTRAKKAVSRDPGEFELLPRGSGFSISRLGKEFIDGVELVPTLMHAPYQAFVNIESACVYDCKFCNSPRLARDATKDLTDDRIVEMVLDASTREGFQSVAFTSAVAQTPSMTVRRMAGLVRRVRAALPDVPIGVEPYATRPDEVDMLRDAGADEIKLNV
;
A
#
# COMPACT_ATOMS: atom_id res chain seq x y z
N MET A 1 15.49 7.04 -16.25
CA MET A 1 16.74 6.22 -16.08
C MET A 1 16.43 5.17 -15.02
N GLU A 2 16.16 3.93 -15.42
CA GLU A 2 15.88 2.84 -14.46
C GLU A 2 17.12 2.59 -13.59
N ALA A 3 16.96 2.73 -12.29
CA ALA A 3 18.02 2.42 -11.34
C ALA A 3 18.29 0.91 -11.39
N LYS A 4 19.45 0.51 -11.87
CA LYS A 4 19.86 -0.88 -11.99
C LYS A 4 19.94 -1.50 -10.59
N VAL A 5 19.09 -2.51 -10.33
CA VAL A 5 19.09 -3.23 -9.04
C VAL A 5 20.46 -3.90 -8.82
N ARG A 6 21.09 -3.65 -7.67
CA ARG A 6 22.41 -4.23 -7.34
C ARG A 6 22.27 -5.74 -7.07
N PRO A 7 23.26 -6.56 -7.42
CA PRO A 7 23.30 -7.98 -7.08
C PRO A 7 23.06 -8.20 -5.57
N GLY A 8 22.26 -9.21 -5.22
CA GLY A 8 21.92 -9.52 -3.83
C GLY A 8 20.79 -8.72 -3.21
N THR A 9 20.41 -7.56 -3.79
CA THR A 9 19.35 -6.71 -3.24
C THR A 9 17.99 -7.41 -3.16
N ALA A 10 17.67 -8.25 -4.15
CA ALA A 10 16.41 -9.00 -4.16
C ALA A 10 16.29 -9.93 -2.94
N ARG A 11 17.37 -10.58 -2.54
CA ARG A 11 17.41 -11.43 -1.34
C ARG A 11 17.24 -10.60 -0.07
N LEU A 12 17.97 -9.49 0.07
CA LEU A 12 17.86 -8.59 1.22
C LEU A 12 16.41 -8.06 1.35
N LYS A 13 15.79 -7.68 0.23
CA LYS A 13 14.39 -7.26 0.19
C LYS A 13 13.45 -8.38 0.64
N ALA A 14 13.63 -9.59 0.15
CA ALA A 14 12.80 -10.74 0.52
C ALA A 14 12.92 -11.05 2.02
N GLU A 15 14.13 -11.06 2.57
CA GLU A 15 14.39 -11.29 3.98
C GLU A 15 13.80 -10.16 4.86
N LEU A 16 13.95 -8.88 4.45
CA LEU A 16 13.33 -7.76 5.13
C LEU A 16 11.79 -7.87 5.14
N LEU A 17 11.19 -8.26 4.03
CA LEU A 17 9.72 -8.38 3.92
C LEU A 17 9.19 -9.57 4.73
N ALA A 18 9.93 -10.68 4.78
CA ALA A 18 9.52 -11.89 5.51
C ALA A 18 9.60 -11.73 7.04
N GLY A 19 10.50 -10.89 7.56
CA GLY A 19 10.67 -10.69 9.00
C GLY A 19 9.63 -9.74 9.62
N GLY A 20 9.81 -9.40 10.90
CA GLY A 20 8.93 -8.50 11.66
C GLY A 20 9.02 -7.03 11.25
N HIS A 21 8.54 -6.13 12.09
CA HIS A 21 8.66 -4.68 11.89
C HIS A 21 10.11 -4.20 12.02
N VAL A 22 10.37 -2.98 11.52
CA VAL A 22 11.64 -2.28 11.77
C VAL A 22 11.45 -1.37 12.98
N ARG A 23 12.28 -1.56 14.00
CA ARG A 23 12.31 -0.70 15.17
C ARG A 23 12.88 0.66 14.80
N LEU A 24 12.18 1.72 15.16
CA LEU A 24 12.69 3.10 15.07
C LEU A 24 13.49 3.45 16.33
N PRO A 25 14.61 4.19 16.20
CA PRO A 25 15.37 4.66 17.35
C PRO A 25 14.50 5.47 18.32
N GLU A 26 14.88 5.49 19.58
CA GLU A 26 14.22 6.31 20.59
C GLU A 26 14.36 7.80 20.21
N GLY A 27 13.28 8.57 20.37
CA GLY A 27 13.25 9.98 19.98
C GLY A 27 13.25 10.26 18.48
N PHE A 28 13.46 9.27 17.61
CA PHE A 28 13.48 9.49 16.17
C PHE A 28 12.10 9.91 15.64
N ARG A 29 12.08 11.00 14.88
CA ARG A 29 10.89 11.48 14.16
C ARG A 29 11.07 11.28 12.68
N LEU A 30 10.07 10.67 12.06
CA LEU A 30 10.05 10.55 10.60
C LEU A 30 10.02 11.95 9.97
N PRO A 31 10.79 12.21 8.90
CA PRO A 31 10.82 13.51 8.23
C PRO A 31 9.53 13.82 7.44
N PHE A 32 8.58 12.91 7.43
CA PHE A 32 7.29 13.01 6.74
C PHE A 32 6.23 12.16 7.47
N PRO A 33 4.93 12.38 7.20
CA PRO A 33 3.86 11.55 7.77
C PRO A 33 4.01 10.09 7.36
N ALA A 34 4.00 9.19 8.34
CA ALA A 34 4.00 7.76 8.08
C ALA A 34 2.68 7.30 7.43
N SER A 35 2.77 6.32 6.56
CA SER A 35 1.60 5.65 6.00
C SER A 35 0.98 4.70 7.03
N ARG A 36 -0.34 4.67 7.09
CA ARG A 36 -1.09 3.69 7.88
C ARG A 36 -1.97 2.87 6.95
N SER A 37 -1.77 1.57 6.96
CA SER A 37 -2.63 0.68 6.18
C SER A 37 -4.01 0.61 6.81
N THR A 38 -5.07 0.74 6.02
CA THR A 38 -6.46 0.70 6.49
C THR A 38 -7.13 -0.64 6.26
N ALA A 39 -6.50 -1.55 5.50
CA ALA A 39 -7.03 -2.86 5.18
C ALA A 39 -5.92 -3.90 4.98
N GLY A 40 -6.29 -5.18 4.96
CA GLY A 40 -5.40 -6.30 4.72
C GLY A 40 -4.53 -6.72 5.92
N PRO A 41 -3.52 -7.54 5.70
CA PRO A 41 -2.70 -8.13 6.77
C PRO A 41 -1.95 -7.10 7.62
N GLY A 42 -1.56 -5.96 7.06
CA GLY A 42 -0.87 -4.87 7.77
C GLY A 42 -1.78 -3.75 8.25
N ALA A 43 -3.10 -3.93 8.25
CA ALA A 43 -4.04 -2.89 8.65
C ALA A 43 -3.82 -2.44 10.10
N GLY A 44 -3.88 -1.13 10.31
CA GLY A 44 -3.62 -0.50 11.62
C GLY A 44 -2.15 -0.24 11.93
N LEU A 45 -1.21 -0.84 11.20
CA LEU A 45 0.22 -0.65 11.43
C LEU A 45 0.73 0.62 10.73
N THR A 46 1.59 1.34 11.45
CA THR A 46 2.39 2.42 10.87
C THR A 46 3.46 1.81 9.97
N SER A 47 3.65 2.35 8.77
CA SER A 47 4.64 1.84 7.83
C SER A 47 5.37 2.97 7.09
N VAL A 48 6.59 2.63 6.64
CA VAL A 48 7.49 3.51 5.90
C VAL A 48 8.03 2.74 4.70
N VAL A 49 8.39 3.46 3.65
CA VAL A 49 9.14 2.88 2.54
C VAL A 49 10.63 3.10 2.74
N PHE A 50 11.38 2.02 2.67
CA PHE A 50 12.83 1.99 2.66
C PHE A 50 13.32 1.82 1.22
N SER A 51 14.14 2.75 0.73
CA SER A 51 14.81 2.68 -0.58
C SER A 51 16.25 2.28 -0.38
N PHE A 52 16.72 1.26 -1.09
CA PHE A 52 18.10 0.77 -1.02
C PHE A 52 18.45 -0.05 -2.26
N GLY A 53 19.68 0.03 -2.71
CA GLY A 53 20.21 -0.80 -3.81
C GLY A 53 19.39 -0.78 -5.11
N GLY A 54 18.68 0.32 -5.41
CA GLY A 54 17.81 0.45 -6.58
C GLY A 54 16.45 -0.21 -6.44
N THR A 55 16.04 -0.61 -5.23
CA THR A 55 14.69 -1.15 -4.94
C THR A 55 14.04 -0.43 -3.78
N ARG A 56 12.77 -0.70 -3.57
CA ARG A 56 11.98 -0.15 -2.45
C ARG A 56 11.22 -1.25 -1.76
N ALA A 57 11.09 -1.14 -0.43
CA ALA A 57 10.31 -2.03 0.40
C ALA A 57 9.46 -1.22 1.39
N LYS A 58 8.15 -1.41 1.37
CA LYS A 58 7.26 -0.88 2.41
C LYS A 58 7.26 -1.85 3.58
N LYS A 59 7.51 -1.35 4.78
CA LYS A 59 7.58 -2.18 5.98
C LYS A 59 6.93 -1.48 7.17
N ALA A 60 6.29 -2.28 8.02
CA ALA A 60 5.79 -1.79 9.29
C ALA A 60 6.96 -1.30 10.17
N VAL A 61 6.72 -0.21 10.89
CA VAL A 61 7.66 0.33 11.87
C VAL A 61 7.00 0.41 13.25
N SER A 62 7.78 0.21 14.30
CA SER A 62 7.33 0.30 15.69
C SER A 62 8.47 0.87 16.55
N ARG A 63 8.18 1.17 17.81
CA ARG A 63 9.20 1.44 18.82
C ARG A 63 9.50 0.21 19.67
N ASP A 64 8.70 -0.83 19.55
CA ASP A 64 8.90 -2.08 20.26
C ASP A 64 10.16 -2.79 19.78
N PRO A 65 10.81 -3.60 20.62
CA PRO A 65 11.89 -4.46 20.21
C PRO A 65 11.50 -5.36 19.04
N GLY A 66 12.42 -5.56 18.11
CA GLY A 66 12.19 -6.35 16.91
C GLY A 66 13.48 -6.92 16.34
N GLU A 67 13.33 -7.73 15.31
CA GLU A 67 14.46 -8.36 14.62
C GLU A 67 15.29 -7.31 13.86
N PHE A 68 14.62 -6.28 13.32
CA PHE A 68 15.28 -5.22 12.56
C PHE A 68 15.26 -3.90 13.33
N GLU A 69 16.31 -3.13 13.16
CA GLU A 69 16.44 -1.80 13.75
C GLU A 69 17.02 -0.81 12.74
N LEU A 70 16.39 0.37 12.64
CA LEU A 70 16.87 1.48 11.83
C LEU A 70 17.99 2.21 12.58
N LEU A 71 19.13 2.36 11.95
CA LEU A 71 20.30 3.06 12.52
C LEU A 71 20.66 4.27 11.65
N PRO A 72 20.80 5.48 12.22
CA PRO A 72 21.32 6.63 11.48
C PRO A 72 22.76 6.38 11.00
N ARG A 73 23.05 6.76 9.75
CA ARG A 73 24.39 6.63 9.13
C ARG A 73 24.68 7.84 8.25
N GLY A 74 25.49 8.76 8.71
CA GLY A 74 25.79 9.98 7.95
C GLY A 74 24.52 10.74 7.58
N SER A 75 24.30 10.97 6.28
CA SER A 75 23.08 11.60 5.74
C SER A 75 21.92 10.64 5.49
N GLY A 76 22.10 9.34 5.70
CA GLY A 76 21.08 8.30 5.46
C GLY A 76 20.92 7.36 6.64
N PHE A 77 20.57 6.12 6.34
CA PHE A 77 20.33 5.09 7.35
C PHE A 77 20.92 3.75 6.93
N SER A 78 21.07 2.85 7.90
CA SER A 78 21.20 1.41 7.69
C SER A 78 20.13 0.68 8.48
N ILE A 79 19.87 -0.58 8.11
CA ILE A 79 19.03 -1.49 8.89
C ILE A 79 19.96 -2.58 9.44
N SER A 80 19.93 -2.77 10.76
CA SER A 80 20.54 -3.92 11.39
C SER A 80 19.52 -5.05 11.56
N ARG A 81 20.02 -6.29 11.60
CA ARG A 81 19.25 -7.47 11.93
C ARG A 81 19.92 -8.19 13.10
N LEU A 82 19.21 -8.30 14.24
CA LEU A 82 19.75 -8.92 15.46
C LEU A 82 21.14 -8.34 15.85
N GLY A 83 21.26 -7.00 15.75
CA GLY A 83 22.49 -6.27 16.11
C GLY A 83 23.62 -6.33 15.08
N LYS A 84 23.46 -7.02 13.95
CA LYS A 84 24.43 -7.04 12.83
C LYS A 84 23.93 -6.17 11.69
N GLU A 85 24.85 -5.48 11.01
CA GLU A 85 24.51 -4.73 9.79
C GLU A 85 23.87 -5.66 8.74
N PHE A 86 22.73 -5.27 8.20
CA PHE A 86 21.97 -6.07 7.26
C PHE A 86 21.75 -5.37 5.93
N ILE A 87 21.35 -4.10 5.95
CA ILE A 87 21.20 -3.27 4.74
C ILE A 87 21.82 -1.92 5.00
N ASP A 88 22.74 -1.51 4.15
CA ASP A 88 23.36 -0.19 4.16
C ASP A 88 22.82 0.70 3.05
N GLY A 89 23.05 2.03 3.16
CA GLY A 89 22.62 3.00 2.18
C GLY A 89 21.11 3.08 2.04
N VAL A 90 20.41 3.04 3.16
CA VAL A 90 18.95 3.13 3.23
C VAL A 90 18.51 4.58 3.26
N GLU A 91 17.55 4.90 2.42
CA GLU A 91 16.83 6.17 2.42
C GLU A 91 15.36 5.94 2.84
N LEU A 92 14.81 6.87 3.63
CA LEU A 92 13.39 6.88 3.93
C LEU A 92 12.66 7.65 2.85
N VAL A 93 11.66 7.03 2.25
CA VAL A 93 10.85 7.62 1.18
C VAL A 93 9.43 7.86 1.69
N PRO A 94 8.86 9.06 1.49
CA PRO A 94 7.47 9.31 1.85
C PRO A 94 6.56 8.35 1.11
N THR A 95 5.67 7.70 1.85
CA THR A 95 4.62 6.86 1.28
C THR A 95 3.35 7.65 1.30
N LEU A 96 2.96 8.20 0.17
CA LEU A 96 1.68 8.87 0.07
C LEU A 96 0.55 7.85 -0.04
N MET A 97 0.88 6.66 -0.51
CA MET A 97 -0.04 5.55 -0.71
C MET A 97 0.65 4.20 -0.53
N HIS A 98 -0.03 3.08 -0.82
CA HIS A 98 0.49 1.73 -0.60
C HIS A 98 1.78 1.44 -1.40
N ALA A 99 1.90 1.99 -2.59
CA ALA A 99 3.10 1.93 -3.43
C ALA A 99 3.58 3.35 -3.78
N PRO A 100 4.90 3.59 -3.88
CA PRO A 100 5.46 4.96 -3.98
C PRO A 100 5.09 5.71 -5.26
N TYR A 101 4.64 5.01 -6.31
CA TYR A 101 4.28 5.60 -7.61
C TYR A 101 2.84 5.28 -8.03
N GLN A 102 2.06 4.72 -7.12
CA GLN A 102 0.71 4.27 -7.37
C GLN A 102 -0.26 4.89 -6.39
N ALA A 103 -1.36 5.43 -6.89
CA ALA A 103 -2.52 5.76 -6.09
C ALA A 103 -3.24 4.46 -5.70
N PHE A 104 -2.90 3.88 -4.56
CA PHE A 104 -3.53 2.67 -4.04
C PHE A 104 -4.57 3.04 -2.98
N VAL A 105 -5.85 2.90 -3.33
CA VAL A 105 -6.96 3.35 -2.48
C VAL A 105 -7.81 2.18 -2.03
N ASN A 106 -8.03 2.08 -0.72
CA ASN A 106 -9.05 1.22 -0.16
C ASN A 106 -10.39 1.96 -0.14
N ILE A 107 -11.38 1.44 -0.86
CA ILE A 107 -12.67 2.12 -1.04
C ILE A 107 -13.68 1.82 0.09
N GLU A 108 -13.52 0.70 0.79
CA GLU A 108 -14.33 0.32 1.95
C GLU A 108 -13.46 -0.28 3.04
N SER A 109 -13.63 0.17 4.28
CA SER A 109 -12.81 -0.28 5.41
C SER A 109 -13.52 -1.28 6.31
N ALA A 110 -14.85 -1.27 6.37
CA ALA A 110 -15.63 -2.27 7.09
C ALA A 110 -15.75 -3.55 6.27
N CYS A 111 -15.68 -4.73 6.91
CA CYS A 111 -15.82 -6.01 6.23
C CYS A 111 -16.77 -6.93 6.97
N VAL A 112 -17.66 -7.59 6.23
CA VAL A 112 -18.60 -8.61 6.77
C VAL A 112 -17.93 -9.99 6.91
N TYR A 113 -16.77 -10.18 6.29
CA TYR A 113 -16.00 -11.43 6.36
C TYR A 113 -14.94 -11.37 7.47
N ASP A 114 -14.57 -12.53 8.01
CA ASP A 114 -13.49 -12.71 8.97
C ASP A 114 -12.41 -13.64 8.41
N CYS A 115 -11.75 -13.22 7.33
CA CYS A 115 -10.65 -13.96 6.75
C CYS A 115 -9.48 -14.04 7.74
N LYS A 116 -8.98 -15.24 8.02
CA LYS A 116 -7.96 -15.51 9.06
C LYS A 116 -6.66 -14.72 8.85
N PHE A 117 -6.29 -14.43 7.63
CA PHE A 117 -5.09 -13.66 7.29
C PHE A 117 -5.30 -12.13 7.30
N CYS A 118 -6.55 -11.65 7.33
CA CYS A 118 -6.88 -10.25 7.18
C CYS A 118 -7.16 -9.59 8.54
N ASN A 119 -6.62 -8.40 8.76
CA ASN A 119 -6.84 -7.65 9.99
C ASN A 119 -8.00 -6.64 9.90
N SER A 120 -8.57 -6.43 8.71
CA SER A 120 -9.65 -5.45 8.51
C SER A 120 -10.86 -5.64 9.45
N PRO A 121 -11.35 -6.87 9.71
CA PRO A 121 -12.47 -7.07 10.62
C PRO A 121 -12.19 -6.69 12.07
N ARG A 122 -10.90 -6.65 12.45
CA ARG A 122 -10.44 -6.38 13.82
C ARG A 122 -10.15 -4.88 14.06
N LEU A 123 -10.19 -4.07 13.02
CA LEU A 123 -10.03 -2.63 13.16
C LEU A 123 -11.27 -2.02 13.78
N ALA A 124 -11.09 -1.14 14.76
CA ALA A 124 -12.20 -0.38 15.31
C ALA A 124 -12.87 0.43 14.19
N ARG A 125 -14.18 0.31 14.05
CA ARG A 125 -14.98 1.02 13.01
C ARG A 125 -14.77 2.53 13.04
N ASP A 126 -14.45 3.10 14.20
CA ASP A 126 -14.18 4.52 14.38
C ASP A 126 -12.79 4.96 13.84
N ALA A 127 -11.88 4.02 13.59
CA ALA A 127 -10.54 4.32 13.06
C ALA A 127 -10.53 4.55 11.54
N THR A 128 -11.61 4.20 10.86
CA THR A 128 -11.71 4.28 9.40
C THR A 128 -13.04 4.93 9.02
N LYS A 129 -13.03 6.23 8.79
CA LYS A 129 -14.17 6.88 8.13
C LYS A 129 -14.16 6.47 6.68
N ASP A 130 -15.25 5.86 6.21
CA ASP A 130 -15.40 5.56 4.80
C ASP A 130 -15.34 6.86 4.00
N LEU A 131 -14.45 6.88 3.02
CA LEU A 131 -14.32 8.00 2.11
C LEU A 131 -15.51 8.03 1.16
N THR A 132 -16.00 9.23 0.88
CA THR A 132 -16.97 9.42 -0.22
C THR A 132 -16.28 9.17 -1.56
N ASP A 133 -17.05 8.77 -2.57
CA ASP A 133 -16.53 8.53 -3.91
C ASP A 133 -15.90 9.79 -4.51
N ASP A 134 -16.47 10.97 -4.23
CA ASP A 134 -15.90 12.26 -4.65
C ASP A 134 -14.53 12.49 -4.04
N ARG A 135 -14.38 12.22 -2.74
CA ARG A 135 -13.10 12.37 -2.07
C ARG A 135 -12.05 11.39 -2.58
N ILE A 136 -12.45 10.16 -2.88
CA ILE A 136 -11.56 9.16 -3.49
C ILE A 136 -11.04 9.64 -4.84
N VAL A 137 -11.93 10.11 -5.71
CA VAL A 137 -11.54 10.63 -7.04
C VAL A 137 -10.62 11.84 -6.89
N GLU A 138 -10.97 12.80 -6.03
CA GLU A 138 -10.11 13.96 -5.74
C GLU A 138 -8.70 13.56 -5.29
N MET A 139 -8.60 12.61 -4.37
CA MET A 139 -7.29 12.10 -3.90
C MET A 139 -6.48 11.44 -5.01
N VAL A 140 -7.12 10.70 -5.91
CA VAL A 140 -6.45 10.09 -7.07
C VAL A 140 -5.95 11.16 -8.03
N LEU A 141 -6.77 12.17 -8.33
CA LEU A 141 -6.38 13.28 -9.20
C LEU A 141 -5.25 14.11 -8.61
N ASP A 142 -5.29 14.40 -7.31
CA ASP A 142 -4.18 15.07 -6.62
C ASP A 142 -2.89 14.24 -6.69
N ALA A 143 -2.99 12.92 -6.48
CA ALA A 143 -1.84 12.03 -6.60
C ALA A 143 -1.27 11.99 -8.01
N SER A 144 -2.10 12.09 -9.05
CA SER A 144 -1.68 12.04 -10.45
C SER A 144 -0.82 13.24 -10.87
N THR A 145 -0.87 14.35 -10.13
CA THR A 145 -0.03 15.54 -10.40
C THR A 145 1.40 15.40 -9.88
N ARG A 146 1.71 14.34 -9.14
CA ARG A 146 3.01 14.17 -8.47
C ARG A 146 4.02 13.52 -9.38
N GLU A 147 5.27 13.97 -9.26
CA GLU A 147 6.38 13.38 -10.00
C GLU A 147 6.51 11.87 -9.74
N GLY A 148 6.67 11.11 -10.81
CA GLY A 148 6.81 9.65 -10.76
C GLY A 148 5.50 8.89 -10.58
N PHE A 149 4.34 9.52 -10.64
CA PHE A 149 3.05 8.83 -10.66
C PHE A 149 2.94 7.92 -11.89
N GLN A 150 2.47 6.67 -11.69
CA GLN A 150 2.45 5.66 -12.74
C GLN A 150 1.08 4.98 -12.92
N SER A 151 0.32 4.81 -11.84
CA SER A 151 -0.90 4.01 -11.90
C SER A 151 -1.85 4.28 -10.74
N VAL A 152 -3.08 3.81 -10.90
CA VAL A 152 -4.10 3.75 -9.84
C VAL A 152 -4.40 2.31 -9.52
N ALA A 153 -4.66 2.01 -8.25
CA ALA A 153 -5.22 0.72 -7.85
C ALA A 153 -6.29 0.91 -6.78
N PHE A 154 -7.39 0.19 -6.94
CA PHE A 154 -8.46 0.12 -5.97
C PHE A 154 -8.51 -1.25 -5.32
N THR A 155 -8.51 -1.27 -4.00
CA THR A 155 -8.83 -2.46 -3.20
C THR A 155 -10.05 -2.18 -2.34
N SER A 156 -10.66 -3.21 -1.80
CA SER A 156 -11.82 -3.04 -0.92
C SER A 156 -11.96 -4.15 0.10
N ALA A 157 -12.41 -3.78 1.29
CA ALA A 157 -13.18 -4.67 2.13
C ALA A 157 -14.59 -4.87 1.53
N VAL A 158 -15.40 -5.73 2.10
CA VAL A 158 -16.80 -5.95 1.71
C VAL A 158 -17.70 -5.47 2.84
N ALA A 159 -18.24 -4.25 2.70
CA ALA A 159 -19.03 -3.64 3.78
C ALA A 159 -20.44 -4.26 3.91
N GLN A 160 -21.03 -4.70 2.83
CA GLN A 160 -22.39 -5.30 2.79
C GLN A 160 -22.40 -6.57 1.94
N THR A 161 -22.30 -6.45 0.62
CA THR A 161 -22.22 -7.58 -0.31
C THR A 161 -21.11 -7.40 -1.34
N PRO A 162 -20.53 -8.50 -1.87
CA PRO A 162 -19.54 -8.43 -2.94
C PRO A 162 -20.03 -7.60 -4.13
N SER A 163 -21.24 -7.86 -4.60
CA SER A 163 -21.81 -7.18 -5.76
C SER A 163 -21.98 -5.67 -5.57
N MET A 164 -22.30 -5.21 -4.37
CA MET A 164 -22.39 -3.76 -4.08
C MET A 164 -20.99 -3.13 -4.11
N THR A 165 -20.01 -3.78 -3.51
CA THR A 165 -18.63 -3.32 -3.52
C THR A 165 -18.06 -3.27 -4.94
N VAL A 166 -18.31 -4.30 -5.76
CA VAL A 166 -17.87 -4.32 -7.17
C VAL A 166 -18.52 -3.19 -7.99
N ARG A 167 -19.83 -2.95 -7.81
CA ARG A 167 -20.51 -1.84 -8.50
C ARG A 167 -19.93 -0.48 -8.11
N ARG A 168 -19.66 -0.26 -6.82
CA ARG A 168 -19.02 0.96 -6.34
C ARG A 168 -17.63 1.12 -6.94
N MET A 169 -16.83 0.06 -6.93
CA MET A 169 -15.49 0.04 -7.52
C MET A 169 -15.55 0.37 -9.02
N ALA A 170 -16.46 -0.25 -9.78
CA ALA A 170 -16.66 0.04 -11.20
C ALA A 170 -17.08 1.51 -11.45
N GLY A 171 -17.89 2.09 -10.57
CA GLY A 171 -18.23 3.51 -10.62
C GLY A 171 -17.01 4.42 -10.46
N LEU A 172 -16.15 4.12 -9.50
CA LEU A 172 -14.89 4.85 -9.27
C LEU A 172 -13.91 4.69 -10.46
N VAL A 173 -13.78 3.46 -10.99
CA VAL A 173 -12.94 3.19 -12.17
C VAL A 173 -13.39 4.04 -13.36
N ARG A 174 -14.70 4.09 -13.67
CA ARG A 174 -15.22 4.92 -14.78
C ARG A 174 -14.89 6.40 -14.59
N ARG A 175 -15.05 6.93 -13.39
CA ARG A 175 -14.78 8.34 -13.08
C ARG A 175 -13.28 8.66 -13.23
N VAL A 176 -12.41 7.79 -12.73
CA VAL A 176 -10.96 7.96 -12.86
C VAL A 176 -10.52 7.79 -14.30
N ARG A 177 -11.04 6.80 -15.03
CA ARG A 177 -10.76 6.60 -16.45
C ARG A 177 -11.16 7.80 -17.30
N ALA A 178 -12.31 8.42 -17.02
CA ALA A 178 -12.76 9.62 -17.71
C ALA A 178 -11.82 10.82 -17.49
N ALA A 179 -11.22 10.94 -16.31
CA ALA A 179 -10.29 12.02 -15.97
C ALA A 179 -8.84 11.73 -16.36
N LEU A 180 -8.43 10.46 -16.34
CA LEU A 180 -7.07 9.98 -16.61
C LEU A 180 -7.11 8.83 -17.64
N PRO A 181 -7.32 9.14 -18.94
CA PRO A 181 -7.61 8.13 -19.96
C PRO A 181 -6.47 7.13 -20.19
N ASP A 182 -5.21 7.55 -20.02
CA ASP A 182 -4.02 6.74 -20.33
C ASP A 182 -3.35 6.11 -19.09
N VAL A 183 -3.86 6.39 -17.90
CA VAL A 183 -3.26 5.88 -16.66
C VAL A 183 -3.72 4.44 -16.40
N PRO A 184 -2.81 3.47 -16.17
CA PRO A 184 -3.19 2.12 -15.81
C PRO A 184 -4.01 2.07 -14.51
N ILE A 185 -5.12 1.33 -14.52
CA ILE A 185 -6.01 1.14 -13.37
C ILE A 185 -6.11 -0.34 -13.03
N GLY A 186 -5.54 -0.72 -11.87
CA GLY A 186 -5.69 -2.04 -11.30
C GLY A 186 -6.83 -2.12 -10.28
N VAL A 187 -7.45 -3.27 -10.13
CA VAL A 187 -8.50 -3.52 -9.14
C VAL A 187 -8.28 -4.83 -8.39
N GLU A 188 -8.55 -4.82 -7.08
CA GLU A 188 -8.50 -5.99 -6.22
C GLU A 188 -9.87 -6.20 -5.55
N PRO A 189 -10.88 -6.68 -6.29
CA PRO A 189 -12.21 -6.93 -5.76
C PRO A 189 -12.30 -8.29 -5.06
N TYR A 190 -13.32 -8.47 -4.24
CA TYR A 190 -13.85 -9.78 -3.92
C TYR A 190 -15.04 -10.07 -4.86
N ALA A 191 -14.74 -10.51 -6.08
CA ALA A 191 -15.74 -10.87 -7.07
C ALA A 191 -16.18 -12.32 -6.88
N THR A 192 -17.47 -12.57 -6.95
CA THR A 192 -18.10 -13.88 -6.76
C THR A 192 -18.71 -14.46 -8.04
N ARG A 193 -18.80 -13.64 -9.10
CA ARG A 193 -19.42 -13.99 -10.37
C ARG A 193 -18.62 -13.43 -11.56
N PRO A 194 -18.63 -14.12 -12.70
CA PRO A 194 -17.94 -13.64 -13.90
C PRO A 194 -18.42 -12.27 -14.41
N ASP A 195 -19.71 -11.99 -14.34
CA ASP A 195 -20.28 -10.70 -14.76
C ASP A 195 -19.77 -9.51 -13.93
N GLU A 196 -19.34 -9.74 -12.70
CA GLU A 196 -18.70 -8.73 -11.87
C GLU A 196 -17.29 -8.37 -12.38
N VAL A 197 -16.56 -9.35 -12.91
CA VAL A 197 -15.27 -9.13 -13.58
C VAL A 197 -15.46 -8.35 -14.88
N ASP A 198 -16.46 -8.76 -15.69
CA ASP A 198 -16.81 -8.03 -16.92
C ASP A 198 -17.19 -6.58 -16.64
N MET A 199 -17.96 -6.33 -15.58
CA MET A 199 -18.34 -4.97 -15.16
C MET A 199 -17.12 -4.09 -14.86
N LEU A 200 -16.08 -4.62 -14.21
CA LEU A 200 -14.85 -3.89 -13.91
C LEU A 200 -14.04 -3.62 -15.18
N ARG A 201 -13.93 -4.62 -16.08
CA ARG A 201 -13.29 -4.44 -17.40
C ARG A 201 -14.00 -3.36 -18.21
N ASP A 202 -15.33 -3.44 -18.30
CA ASP A 202 -16.15 -2.50 -19.09
C ASP A 202 -16.18 -1.09 -18.45
N ALA A 203 -15.85 -0.98 -17.18
CA ALA A 203 -15.60 0.30 -16.50
C ALA A 203 -14.25 0.92 -16.86
N GLY A 204 -13.32 0.16 -17.45
CA GLY A 204 -12.00 0.61 -17.87
C GLY A 204 -10.87 0.18 -16.93
N ALA A 205 -11.03 -0.87 -16.13
CA ALA A 205 -9.92 -1.49 -15.41
C ALA A 205 -9.01 -2.25 -16.39
N ASP A 206 -7.69 -2.07 -16.25
CA ASP A 206 -6.68 -2.73 -17.07
C ASP A 206 -6.19 -4.04 -16.45
N GLU A 207 -6.19 -4.12 -15.14
CA GLU A 207 -5.70 -5.27 -14.39
C GLU A 207 -6.66 -5.63 -13.26
N ILE A 208 -6.90 -6.92 -13.07
CA ILE A 208 -7.64 -7.45 -11.93
C ILE A 208 -6.78 -8.45 -11.16
N LYS A 209 -6.73 -8.31 -9.85
CA LYS A 209 -6.08 -9.25 -8.95
C LYS A 209 -7.13 -9.89 -8.05
N LEU A 210 -7.27 -11.20 -8.16
CA LEU A 210 -8.16 -12.00 -7.34
C LEU A 210 -7.35 -12.72 -6.25
N ASN A 211 -7.77 -12.56 -5.00
CA ASN A 211 -7.23 -13.33 -3.89
C ASN A 211 -8.02 -14.66 -3.78
N VAL A 212 -7.33 -15.76 -3.83
CA VAL A 212 -7.86 -17.13 -3.74
C VAL A 212 -7.36 -17.82 -2.49
#